data_7b2c214c2ecb7e34a896685c5d849ef6
#
_entry.id   7b2c214c2ecb7e34a896685c5d849ef6
#
_cell.length_a   1.000
_cell.length_b   1.000
_cell.length_c   1.000
_cell.angle_alpha   90.00
_cell.angle_beta   90.00
_cell.angle_gamma   90.00
#
_symmetry.space_group_name_H-M   'P 1'
#
loop_
_entity.id
_entity.type
_entity.pdbx_description
1 polymer ?
#
loop_
_entity_poly.entity_id
_entity_poly.type
_entity_poly.pdbx_seq_one_letter_code
_entity_poly.pdbx_strand_id
1 'polypeptide(L)'
;EVSVDRRMLTNDFSDYSHLKLAISSLSVDLFDRSNAHAAFHWTPPFSYEALTRDILAAAHRMTKRFATHAVEDIHNDVLGDLLAIRDYNVADQMRSGSSASGKSAGEVDLSIRSNGNTIESIIEALRLASCGVDNSTVAAHMSKLINKYDSSGVARSFIVVYAESQNFHDLWANYKDYVANINSKADFDASRYPLSGFLDLSEDYGCHTNVRVGRGTHKRSPYGLEVIHVFINVLGVTK
;
A
#
# COMPACT_ATOMS: atom_id res chain seq x y z
N GLU A 1 3.38 21.01 39.10
CA GLU A 1 4.34 20.20 38.33
C GLU A 1 3.81 18.78 38.27
N VAL A 2 3.19 18.39 37.17
CA VAL A 2 2.73 17.01 36.97
C VAL A 2 3.89 16.24 36.37
N SER A 3 4.55 15.42 37.16
CA SER A 3 5.58 14.50 36.73
C SER A 3 4.94 13.38 35.91
N VAL A 4 5.05 13.43 34.58
CA VAL A 4 4.66 12.31 33.74
C VAL A 4 5.77 11.26 33.80
N ASP A 5 5.47 10.10 34.36
CA ASP A 5 6.41 8.97 34.42
C ASP A 5 6.70 8.48 33.01
N ARG A 6 7.88 8.81 32.49
CA ARG A 6 8.36 8.41 31.17
C ARG A 6 8.43 6.89 30.95
N ARG A 7 8.33 6.08 32.01
CA ARG A 7 8.36 4.62 31.92
C ARG A 7 7.09 4.02 31.30
N MET A 8 5.98 4.78 31.25
CA MET A 8 4.77 4.32 30.58
C MET A 8 4.82 4.45 29.04
N LEU A 9 5.84 5.13 28.49
CA LEU A 9 5.92 5.37 27.05
C LEU A 9 6.74 4.33 26.28
N THR A 10 7.28 3.30 26.94
CA THR A 10 8.18 2.33 26.31
C THR A 10 7.66 0.91 26.19
N ASN A 11 6.44 0.62 26.66
CA ASN A 11 5.86 -0.72 26.58
C ASN A 11 4.66 -0.75 25.64
N ASP A 12 4.87 -1.41 24.53
CA ASP A 12 3.91 -2.12 23.67
C ASP A 12 2.52 -1.46 23.53
N PHE A 13 2.44 -0.49 22.63
CA PHE A 13 1.18 0.14 22.21
C PHE A 13 0.36 -0.78 21.26
N SER A 14 0.11 -2.01 21.66
CA SER A 14 -0.77 -2.92 20.91
C SER A 14 -2.26 -2.57 21.06
N ASP A 15 -2.61 -1.70 22.02
CA ASP A 15 -4.01 -1.32 22.29
C ASP A 15 -4.18 0.20 22.42
N TYR A 16 -4.48 0.84 21.27
CA TYR A 16 -4.80 2.27 21.20
C TYR A 16 -6.04 2.69 21.99
N SER A 17 -6.89 1.76 22.42
CA SER A 17 -8.11 2.06 23.17
C SER A 17 -7.80 2.64 24.55
N HIS A 18 -6.76 2.14 25.22
CA HIS A 18 -6.31 2.65 26.52
C HIS A 18 -5.69 4.04 26.44
N LEU A 19 -4.96 4.32 25.36
CA LEU A 19 -4.37 5.65 25.14
C LEU A 19 -5.47 6.69 24.87
N LYS A 20 -6.49 6.33 24.09
CA LYS A 20 -7.63 7.20 23.79
C LYS A 20 -8.44 7.54 25.04
N LEU A 21 -8.60 6.59 25.97
CA LEU A 21 -9.24 6.79 27.25
C LEU A 21 -8.41 7.67 28.21
N ALA A 22 -7.09 7.47 28.26
CA ALA A 22 -6.19 8.25 29.10
C ALA A 22 -6.11 9.71 28.63
N ILE A 23 -6.06 9.95 27.32
CA ILE A 23 -6.06 11.31 26.75
C ILE A 23 -7.43 12.01 26.96
N SER A 24 -8.54 11.28 26.82
CA SER A 24 -9.86 11.86 27.05
C SER A 24 -10.10 12.20 28.52
N SER A 25 -9.54 11.44 29.46
CA SER A 25 -9.62 11.77 30.90
C SER A 25 -8.73 12.94 31.30
N LEU A 26 -7.56 13.09 30.68
CA LEU A 26 -6.68 14.24 30.90
C LEU A 26 -7.25 15.55 30.31
N SER A 27 -8.02 15.47 29.23
CA SER A 27 -8.60 16.66 28.60
C SER A 27 -9.78 17.25 29.37
N VAL A 28 -10.42 16.49 30.24
CA VAL A 28 -11.59 16.96 31.03
C VAL A 28 -11.16 17.86 32.18
N ASP A 29 -9.95 17.66 32.73
CA ASP A 29 -9.50 18.40 33.93
C ASP A 29 -8.66 19.65 33.61
N LEU A 30 -8.22 19.83 32.34
CA LEU A 30 -7.27 20.90 31.96
C LEU A 30 -7.89 22.06 31.18
N PHE A 31 -9.12 21.98 30.73
CA PHE A 31 -9.76 23.03 29.96
C PHE A 31 -11.07 23.53 30.63
N ASP A 32 -11.07 24.79 30.98
CA ASP A 32 -12.30 25.53 31.33
C ASP A 32 -13.31 25.38 30.15
N ARG A 33 -14.55 25.03 30.52
CA ARG A 33 -15.64 24.74 29.57
C ARG A 33 -15.95 25.84 28.56
N SER A 34 -15.41 27.04 28.74
CA SER A 34 -15.57 28.18 27.82
C SER A 34 -14.79 28.06 26.51
N ASN A 35 -13.78 27.17 26.42
CA ASN A 35 -12.94 26.98 25.22
C ASN A 35 -13.08 25.57 24.59
N ALA A 36 -14.18 24.91 24.81
CA ALA A 36 -14.42 23.51 24.39
C ALA A 36 -14.52 23.31 22.85
N HIS A 37 -14.26 24.31 22.03
CA HIS A 37 -14.31 24.19 20.55
C HIS A 37 -12.98 23.89 19.89
N ALA A 38 -11.87 23.88 20.61
CA ALA A 38 -10.61 23.38 20.08
C ALA A 38 -10.45 21.89 20.49
N ALA A 39 -11.27 21.02 19.92
CA ALA A 39 -10.96 19.60 19.95
C ALA A 39 -9.59 19.41 19.27
N PHE A 40 -8.57 19.12 20.06
CA PHE A 40 -7.28 18.68 19.52
C PHE A 40 -7.55 17.36 18.79
N HIS A 41 -7.79 17.42 17.49
CA HIS A 41 -7.78 16.26 16.62
C HIS A 41 -6.32 15.83 16.50
N TRP A 42 -5.85 15.04 17.47
CA TRP A 42 -4.58 14.35 17.30
C TRP A 42 -4.76 13.31 16.22
N THR A 43 -4.24 13.61 15.05
CA THR A 43 -4.13 12.63 13.97
C THR A 43 -2.80 11.90 14.19
N PRO A 44 -2.82 10.57 14.39
CA PRO A 44 -1.58 9.82 14.53
C PRO A 44 -0.70 10.06 13.29
N PRO A 45 0.64 10.07 13.45
CA PRO A 45 1.53 10.19 12.30
C PRO A 45 1.24 9.05 11.33
N PHE A 46 1.37 9.33 10.04
CA PHE A 46 1.19 8.32 8.98
C PHE A 46 2.07 7.10 9.24
N SER A 47 1.48 5.91 9.15
CA SER A 47 2.17 4.65 9.37
C SER A 47 2.07 3.75 8.16
N TYR A 48 3.20 3.45 7.53
CA TYR A 48 3.28 2.48 6.43
C TYR A 48 2.86 1.08 6.85
N GLU A 49 3.12 0.71 8.10
CA GLU A 49 2.73 -0.61 8.62
C GLU A 49 1.20 -0.69 8.79
N ALA A 50 0.58 0.35 9.33
CA ALA A 50 -0.88 0.43 9.42
C ALA A 50 -1.51 0.39 8.03
N LEU A 51 -1.00 1.18 7.08
CA LEU A 51 -1.48 1.16 5.70
C LEU A 51 -1.34 -0.23 5.07
N THR A 52 -0.22 -0.92 5.27
CA THR A 52 -0.02 -2.28 4.76
C THR A 52 -1.08 -3.23 5.29
N ARG A 53 -1.34 -3.22 6.61
CA ARG A 53 -2.37 -4.04 7.24
C ARG A 53 -3.77 -3.70 6.73
N ASP A 54 -4.05 -2.44 6.49
CA ASP A 54 -5.35 -1.98 6.00
C ASP A 54 -5.59 -2.35 4.54
N ILE A 55 -4.57 -2.27 3.69
CA ILE A 55 -4.63 -2.79 2.32
C ILE A 55 -4.86 -4.31 2.32
N LEU A 56 -4.17 -5.06 3.18
CA LEU A 56 -4.40 -6.52 3.30
C LEU A 56 -5.81 -6.84 3.80
N ALA A 57 -6.33 -6.08 4.76
CA ALA A 57 -7.71 -6.24 5.21
C ALA A 57 -8.73 -5.91 4.12
N ALA A 58 -8.47 -4.90 3.28
CA ALA A 58 -9.27 -4.61 2.09
C ALA A 58 -9.18 -5.76 1.08
N ALA A 59 -7.97 -6.26 0.79
CA ALA A 59 -7.74 -7.40 -0.08
C ALA A 59 -8.55 -8.64 0.35
N HIS A 60 -8.53 -8.99 1.63
CA HIS A 60 -9.34 -10.10 2.16
C HIS A 60 -10.85 -9.89 2.01
N ARG A 61 -11.33 -8.65 2.06
CA ARG A 61 -12.76 -8.34 1.79
C ARG A 61 -13.09 -8.48 0.32
N MET A 62 -12.17 -8.06 -0.55
CA MET A 62 -12.34 -8.14 -2.00
C MET A 62 -12.48 -9.58 -2.47
N THR A 63 -11.68 -10.54 -1.96
CA THR A 63 -11.78 -11.95 -2.33
C THR A 63 -13.16 -12.58 -2.07
N LYS A 64 -13.96 -11.98 -1.19
CA LYS A 64 -15.31 -12.46 -0.83
C LYS A 64 -16.43 -11.86 -1.69
N ARG A 65 -16.16 -10.74 -2.37
CA ARG A 65 -17.21 -9.95 -3.06
C ARG A 65 -17.22 -10.14 -4.57
N PHE A 66 -16.07 -10.41 -5.17
CA PHE A 66 -15.98 -10.49 -6.62
C PHE A 66 -16.15 -11.93 -7.09
N ALA A 67 -17.32 -12.21 -7.65
CA ALA A 67 -17.53 -13.32 -8.56
C ALA A 67 -17.35 -12.77 -9.96
N THR A 68 -16.21 -13.08 -10.59
CA THR A 68 -15.95 -13.06 -12.03
C THR A 68 -16.07 -11.72 -12.80
N HIS A 69 -14.98 -11.33 -13.48
CA HIS A 69 -14.93 -10.41 -14.64
C HIS A 69 -15.11 -8.90 -14.41
N ALA A 70 -14.92 -8.39 -13.19
CA ALA A 70 -14.84 -6.96 -13.03
C ALA A 70 -13.55 -6.44 -13.72
N VAL A 71 -13.63 -5.28 -14.38
CA VAL A 71 -12.46 -4.60 -14.94
C VAL A 71 -11.61 -4.02 -13.82
N GLU A 72 -10.36 -3.70 -14.12
CA GLU A 72 -9.38 -3.20 -13.15
C GLU A 72 -9.86 -1.96 -12.40
N ASP A 73 -10.48 -1.01 -13.12
CA ASP A 73 -11.01 0.23 -12.54
C ASP A 73 -12.02 -0.05 -11.40
N ILE A 74 -12.91 -1.04 -11.58
CA ILE A 74 -13.86 -1.41 -10.52
C ILE A 74 -13.15 -1.96 -9.29
N HIS A 75 -12.05 -2.71 -9.48
CA HIS A 75 -11.26 -3.20 -8.36
C HIS A 75 -10.54 -2.06 -7.65
N ASN A 76 -10.02 -1.09 -8.39
CA ASN A 76 -9.37 0.10 -7.87
C ASN A 76 -10.34 0.98 -7.09
N ASP A 77 -11.55 1.22 -7.62
CA ASP A 77 -12.63 1.94 -6.94
C ASP A 77 -12.95 1.30 -5.58
N VAL A 78 -13.16 -0.02 -5.56
CA VAL A 78 -13.47 -0.74 -4.31
C VAL A 78 -12.32 -0.69 -3.32
N LEU A 79 -11.09 -0.82 -3.78
CA LEU A 79 -9.91 -0.69 -2.90
C LEU A 79 -9.83 0.73 -2.32
N GLY A 80 -10.02 1.74 -3.15
CA GLY A 80 -10.05 3.14 -2.76
C GLY A 80 -11.13 3.42 -1.71
N ASP A 81 -12.37 2.96 -1.94
CA ASP A 81 -13.48 3.10 -1.01
C ASP A 81 -13.19 2.42 0.34
N LEU A 82 -12.64 1.20 0.32
CA LEU A 82 -12.28 0.48 1.54
C LEU A 82 -11.19 1.17 2.35
N LEU A 83 -10.25 1.85 1.70
CA LEU A 83 -9.24 2.67 2.37
C LEU A 83 -9.82 3.99 2.87
N ALA A 84 -10.69 4.64 2.11
CA ALA A 84 -11.36 5.87 2.53
C ALA A 84 -12.23 5.67 3.79
N ILE A 85 -12.91 4.52 3.92
CA ILE A 85 -13.66 4.15 5.15
C ILE A 85 -12.74 4.02 6.37
N ARG A 86 -11.43 3.85 6.17
CA ARG A 86 -10.41 3.79 7.21
C ARG A 86 -9.68 5.12 7.41
N ASP A 87 -10.32 6.21 7.00
CA ASP A 87 -9.83 7.59 7.15
C ASP A 87 -8.55 7.91 6.35
N TYR A 88 -8.22 7.10 5.32
CA TYR A 88 -7.18 7.49 4.38
C TYR A 88 -7.71 8.52 3.38
N ASN A 89 -6.92 9.57 3.15
CA ASN A 89 -7.18 10.50 2.05
C ASN A 89 -6.67 9.86 0.74
N VAL A 90 -7.58 9.19 0.04
CA VAL A 90 -7.31 8.49 -1.22
C VAL A 90 -7.63 9.40 -2.39
N ALA A 91 -6.68 9.57 -3.28
CA ALA A 91 -6.91 10.24 -4.56
C ALA A 91 -6.71 9.23 -5.71
N ASP A 92 -7.72 9.14 -6.55
CA ASP A 92 -7.80 8.29 -7.73
C ASP A 92 -7.28 9.04 -8.97
N GLN A 93 -6.72 8.30 -9.94
CA GLN A 93 -6.32 8.72 -11.29
C GLN A 93 -5.63 10.09 -11.35
N MET A 94 -4.66 10.33 -10.48
CA MET A 94 -3.93 11.57 -10.52
C MET A 94 -2.84 11.56 -11.59
N ARG A 95 -2.88 12.58 -12.45
CA ARG A 95 -1.76 12.91 -13.33
C ARG A 95 -0.58 13.37 -12.48
N SER A 96 0.30 12.44 -12.15
CA SER A 96 1.52 12.71 -11.42
C SER A 96 2.71 12.55 -12.36
N GLY A 97 3.52 13.58 -12.44
CA GLY A 97 4.76 13.59 -13.21
C GLY A 97 4.74 14.62 -14.35
N SER A 98 5.79 15.41 -14.44
CA SER A 98 6.05 16.28 -15.59
C SER A 98 6.58 15.43 -16.74
N SER A 99 5.78 15.20 -17.78
CA SER A 99 6.37 14.78 -19.04
C SER A 99 7.08 15.99 -19.63
N ALA A 100 8.39 15.91 -19.79
CA ALA A 100 9.18 16.91 -20.50
C ALA A 100 8.77 17.07 -21.98
N SER A 101 7.85 16.26 -22.48
CA SER A 101 7.38 16.21 -23.85
C SER A 101 5.89 16.51 -24.06
N GLY A 102 5.12 16.83 -23.00
CA GLY A 102 3.71 17.23 -23.13
C GLY A 102 2.75 16.13 -23.61
N LYS A 103 3.21 14.88 -23.77
CA LYS A 103 2.39 13.74 -24.16
C LYS A 103 2.21 12.81 -22.95
N SER A 104 1.00 12.77 -22.44
CA SER A 104 0.46 11.89 -21.38
C SER A 104 1.38 11.65 -20.19
N ALA A 105 1.24 12.50 -19.17
CA ALA A 105 1.59 12.10 -17.81
C ALA A 105 0.84 10.78 -17.54
N GLY A 106 1.54 9.72 -17.15
CA GLY A 106 0.90 8.48 -16.76
C GLY A 106 0.00 8.73 -15.56
N GLU A 107 -1.18 8.16 -15.56
CA GLU A 107 -2.12 8.24 -14.44
C GLU A 107 -1.69 7.21 -13.39
N VAL A 108 -1.54 7.67 -12.14
CA VAL A 108 -1.36 6.81 -10.97
C VAL A 108 -2.72 6.23 -10.62
N ASP A 109 -2.83 4.92 -10.39
CA ASP A 109 -4.13 4.32 -10.07
C ASP A 109 -4.70 4.88 -8.76
N LEU A 110 -3.95 4.81 -7.65
CA LEU A 110 -4.35 5.40 -6.37
C LEU A 110 -3.15 6.06 -5.67
N SER A 111 -3.38 7.16 -4.98
CA SER A 111 -2.39 7.77 -4.09
C SER A 111 -2.97 8.02 -2.70
N ILE A 112 -2.18 7.75 -1.67
CA ILE A 112 -2.50 8.05 -0.29
C ILE A 112 -1.83 9.36 0.10
N ARG A 113 -2.60 10.28 0.67
CA ARG A 113 -2.14 11.62 1.00
C ARG A 113 -2.31 11.94 2.47
N SER A 114 -1.40 12.74 2.99
CA SER A 114 -1.57 13.36 4.31
C SER A 114 -2.63 14.46 4.28
N ASN A 115 -3.01 14.96 5.46
CA ASN A 115 -3.91 16.11 5.60
C ASN A 115 -3.35 17.39 4.96
N GLY A 116 -2.02 17.48 4.80
CA GLY A 116 -1.34 18.56 4.06
C GLY A 116 -1.27 18.34 2.55
N ASN A 117 -1.99 17.35 2.02
CA ASN A 117 -2.01 16.96 0.61
C ASN A 117 -0.66 16.45 0.07
N THR A 118 0.29 16.10 0.94
CA THR A 118 1.54 15.45 0.56
C THR A 118 1.28 13.98 0.23
N ILE A 119 1.90 13.47 -0.85
CA ILE A 119 1.81 12.06 -1.21
C ILE A 119 2.65 11.27 -0.20
N GLU A 120 2.01 10.38 0.54
CA GLU A 120 2.64 9.47 1.51
C GLU A 120 2.94 8.12 0.88
N SER A 121 2.10 7.66 -0.05
CA SER A 121 2.27 6.39 -0.73
C SER A 121 1.56 6.37 -2.07
N ILE A 122 2.06 5.54 -2.98
CA ILE A 122 1.50 5.33 -4.32
C ILE A 122 1.13 3.85 -4.44
N ILE A 123 -0.03 3.59 -5.01
CA ILE A 123 -0.52 2.24 -5.32
C ILE A 123 -0.68 2.15 -6.83
N GLU A 124 0.00 1.20 -7.44
CA GLU A 124 -0.15 0.82 -8.83
C GLU A 124 -0.81 -0.56 -8.86
N ALA A 125 -1.82 -0.73 -9.68
CA ALA A 125 -2.55 -1.97 -9.80
C ALA A 125 -2.30 -2.63 -11.16
N LEU A 126 -2.52 -3.93 -11.24
CA LEU A 126 -2.54 -4.66 -12.50
C LEU A 126 -3.35 -5.95 -12.39
N ARG A 127 -3.93 -6.37 -13.52
CA ARG A 127 -4.56 -7.68 -13.66
C ARG A 127 -3.55 -8.69 -14.18
N LEU A 128 -3.56 -9.90 -13.63
CA LEU A 128 -2.60 -10.92 -14.00
C LEU A 128 -3.24 -12.32 -14.03
N ALA A 129 -3.32 -12.90 -15.22
CA ALA A 129 -3.80 -14.27 -15.42
C ALA A 129 -2.66 -15.29 -15.46
N SER A 130 -1.45 -14.88 -15.88
CA SER A 130 -0.26 -15.71 -15.95
C SER A 130 1.00 -14.89 -15.78
N CYS A 131 2.07 -15.50 -15.27
CA CYS A 131 3.36 -14.86 -15.11
C CYS A 131 4.48 -15.81 -15.56
N GLY A 132 4.75 -15.80 -16.85
CA GLY A 132 5.90 -16.51 -17.44
C GLY A 132 7.13 -15.62 -17.52
N VAL A 133 8.25 -16.20 -17.97
CA VAL A 133 9.54 -15.51 -18.09
C VAL A 133 9.48 -14.31 -19.05
N ASP A 134 8.59 -14.34 -20.03
CA ASP A 134 8.41 -13.31 -21.06
C ASP A 134 7.29 -12.31 -20.70
N ASN A 135 6.79 -12.33 -19.46
CA ASN A 135 5.77 -11.38 -19.02
C ASN A 135 6.34 -9.95 -19.01
N SER A 136 5.76 -9.05 -19.80
CA SER A 136 6.15 -7.64 -19.86
C SER A 136 5.32 -6.75 -18.91
N THR A 137 4.09 -7.19 -18.56
CA THR A 137 3.13 -6.39 -17.77
C THR A 137 3.68 -6.04 -16.41
N VAL A 138 4.19 -7.03 -15.66
CA VAL A 138 4.73 -6.82 -14.30
C VAL A 138 5.89 -5.84 -14.32
N ALA A 139 6.86 -6.04 -15.23
CA ALA A 139 8.02 -5.15 -15.37
C ALA A 139 7.61 -3.73 -15.75
N ALA A 140 6.66 -3.58 -16.68
CA ALA A 140 6.17 -2.27 -17.12
C ALA A 140 5.47 -1.50 -15.98
N HIS A 141 4.58 -2.15 -15.19
CA HIS A 141 3.92 -1.51 -14.06
C HIS A 141 4.90 -1.16 -12.94
N MET A 142 5.85 -2.04 -12.61
CA MET A 142 6.91 -1.72 -11.66
C MET A 142 7.78 -0.55 -12.13
N SER A 143 8.12 -0.52 -13.41
CA SER A 143 8.89 0.60 -13.99
C SER A 143 8.10 1.92 -13.95
N LYS A 144 6.79 1.89 -14.22
CA LYS A 144 5.93 3.07 -14.05
C LYS A 144 5.94 3.56 -12.61
N LEU A 145 5.64 2.68 -11.65
CA LEU A 145 5.57 3.02 -10.23
C LEU A 145 6.87 3.65 -9.74
N ILE A 146 8.00 2.98 -9.98
CA ILE A 146 9.30 3.34 -9.37
C ILE A 146 9.96 4.50 -10.13
N ASN A 147 9.90 4.51 -11.47
CA ASN A 147 10.67 5.44 -12.28
C ASN A 147 9.88 6.66 -12.76
N LYS A 148 8.54 6.57 -12.84
CA LYS A 148 7.72 7.64 -13.42
C LYS A 148 6.82 8.34 -12.41
N TYR A 149 6.18 7.61 -11.49
CA TYR A 149 5.15 8.15 -10.62
C TYR A 149 5.69 8.70 -9.31
N ASP A 150 6.75 8.12 -8.78
CA ASP A 150 7.34 8.56 -7.52
C ASP A 150 8.25 9.78 -7.71
N SER A 151 7.64 10.93 -8.01
CA SER A 151 8.32 12.23 -8.02
C SER A 151 8.56 12.80 -6.62
N SER A 152 7.83 12.30 -5.63
CA SER A 152 7.87 12.78 -4.23
C SER A 152 8.89 12.04 -3.37
N GLY A 153 9.44 10.92 -3.86
CA GLY A 153 10.44 10.14 -3.14
C GLY A 153 9.87 9.40 -1.94
N VAL A 154 8.64 8.84 -2.06
CA VAL A 154 8.00 8.10 -0.98
C VAL A 154 8.84 6.89 -0.55
N ALA A 155 8.85 6.58 0.74
CA ALA A 155 9.66 5.48 1.27
C ALA A 155 9.06 4.11 0.97
N ARG A 156 7.74 4.03 0.81
CA ARG A 156 7.03 2.78 0.50
C ARG A 156 5.90 3.02 -0.48
N SER A 157 5.84 2.16 -1.49
CA SER A 157 4.78 2.11 -2.50
C SER A 157 4.19 0.70 -2.57
N PHE A 158 3.08 0.53 -3.29
CA PHE A 158 2.39 -0.74 -3.40
C PHE A 158 2.18 -1.12 -4.87
N ILE A 159 2.35 -2.41 -5.16
CA ILE A 159 1.84 -3.08 -6.35
C ILE A 159 0.68 -3.97 -5.91
N VAL A 160 -0.53 -3.71 -6.41
CA VAL A 160 -1.70 -4.55 -6.16
C VAL A 160 -1.97 -5.38 -7.40
N VAL A 161 -1.90 -6.69 -7.27
CA VAL A 161 -2.10 -7.63 -8.37
C VAL A 161 -3.46 -8.31 -8.22
N TYR A 162 -4.37 -8.04 -9.14
CA TYR A 162 -5.64 -8.74 -9.27
C TYR A 162 -5.41 -10.03 -10.05
N ALA A 163 -5.24 -11.13 -9.31
CA ALA A 163 -4.90 -12.42 -9.88
C ALA A 163 -6.14 -13.11 -10.45
N GLU A 164 -6.10 -13.41 -11.74
CA GLU A 164 -7.15 -14.05 -12.52
C GLU A 164 -6.76 -15.46 -12.95
N SER A 165 -6.32 -16.29 -12.01
CA SER A 165 -5.89 -17.65 -12.28
C SER A 165 -6.60 -18.68 -11.40
N GLN A 166 -7.04 -19.79 -11.99
CA GLN A 166 -7.56 -20.94 -11.24
C GLN A 166 -6.48 -21.54 -10.32
N ASN A 167 -5.23 -21.45 -10.73
CA ASN A 167 -4.09 -21.87 -9.94
C ASN A 167 -3.37 -20.68 -9.32
N PHE A 168 -4.00 -20.08 -8.33
CA PHE A 168 -3.50 -18.88 -7.63
C PHE A 168 -2.13 -19.10 -6.98
N HIS A 169 -1.92 -20.32 -6.44
CA HIS A 169 -0.66 -20.65 -5.77
C HIS A 169 0.53 -20.67 -6.75
N ASP A 170 0.38 -21.32 -7.90
CA ASP A 170 1.43 -21.37 -8.91
C ASP A 170 1.65 -20.00 -9.54
N LEU A 171 0.58 -19.22 -9.74
CA LEU A 171 0.71 -17.85 -10.23
C LEU A 171 1.54 -17.00 -9.25
N TRP A 172 1.31 -17.13 -7.95
CA TRP A 172 2.12 -16.45 -6.93
C TRP A 172 3.58 -16.92 -6.94
N ALA A 173 3.84 -18.22 -7.04
CA ALA A 173 5.20 -18.76 -7.14
C ALA A 173 5.95 -18.19 -8.35
N ASN A 174 5.33 -18.25 -9.53
CA ASN A 174 5.89 -17.69 -10.77
C ASN A 174 6.11 -16.18 -10.68
N TYR A 175 5.19 -15.44 -10.04
CA TYR A 175 5.33 -14.01 -9.82
C TYR A 175 6.53 -13.68 -8.93
N LYS A 176 6.73 -14.41 -7.84
CA LYS A 176 7.90 -14.21 -6.96
C LYS A 176 9.20 -14.42 -7.72
N ASP A 177 9.29 -15.51 -8.47
CA ASP A 177 10.47 -15.82 -9.28
C ASP A 177 10.71 -14.74 -10.35
N TYR A 178 9.64 -14.25 -10.97
CA TYR A 178 9.73 -13.16 -11.94
C TYR A 178 10.26 -11.89 -11.29
N VAL A 179 9.68 -11.46 -10.17
CA VAL A 179 10.09 -10.23 -9.47
C VAL A 179 11.51 -10.36 -8.93
N ALA A 180 11.90 -11.50 -8.38
CA ALA A 180 13.27 -11.72 -7.92
C ALA A 180 14.32 -11.50 -9.05
N ASN A 181 13.91 -11.71 -10.30
CA ASN A 181 14.75 -11.54 -11.49
C ASN A 181 14.42 -10.25 -12.29
N ILE A 182 13.68 -9.29 -11.70
CA ILE A 182 13.16 -8.12 -12.41
C ILE A 182 14.27 -7.26 -13.04
N ASN A 183 15.45 -7.19 -12.42
CA ASN A 183 16.57 -6.41 -12.90
C ASN A 183 17.07 -6.83 -14.29
N SER A 184 16.76 -8.05 -14.73
CA SER A 184 17.13 -8.58 -16.03
C SER A 184 16.05 -8.41 -17.10
N LYS A 185 14.89 -7.85 -16.74
CA LYS A 185 13.75 -7.70 -17.65
C LYS A 185 13.87 -6.44 -18.48
N ALA A 186 13.62 -6.55 -19.79
CA ALA A 186 13.78 -5.45 -20.73
C ALA A 186 12.89 -4.23 -20.43
N ASP A 187 11.67 -4.49 -19.89
CA ASP A 187 10.70 -3.44 -19.58
C ASP A 187 10.89 -2.81 -18.19
N PHE A 188 11.92 -3.24 -17.44
CA PHE A 188 12.29 -2.68 -16.15
C PHE A 188 13.63 -1.96 -16.22
N ASP A 189 13.64 -0.65 -15.97
CA ASP A 189 14.88 0.12 -15.88
C ASP A 189 15.55 -0.05 -14.53
N ALA A 190 16.44 -1.04 -14.43
CA ALA A 190 17.22 -1.33 -13.25
C ALA A 190 18.39 -0.35 -13.02
N SER A 191 18.70 0.54 -13.98
CA SER A 191 19.85 1.45 -13.84
C SER A 191 19.64 2.47 -12.73
N ARG A 192 18.39 2.86 -12.49
CA ARG A 192 18.03 3.90 -11.51
C ARG A 192 17.74 3.33 -10.12
N TYR A 193 16.90 2.33 -10.02
CA TYR A 193 16.46 1.75 -8.74
C TYR A 193 16.43 0.21 -8.80
N PRO A 194 17.59 -0.47 -8.87
CA PRO A 194 17.63 -1.92 -8.95
C PRO A 194 17.02 -2.56 -7.70
N LEU A 195 16.33 -3.67 -7.90
CA LEU A 195 15.89 -4.53 -6.82
C LEU A 195 17.12 -5.15 -6.12
N SER A 196 17.19 -5.04 -4.81
CA SER A 196 18.24 -5.65 -3.99
C SER A 196 17.80 -6.94 -3.28
N GLY A 197 16.51 -7.17 -3.18
CA GLY A 197 15.95 -8.39 -2.59
C GLY A 197 14.43 -8.40 -2.61
N PHE A 198 13.87 -9.61 -2.58
CA PHE A 198 12.43 -9.86 -2.47
C PHE A 198 12.17 -10.89 -1.37
N LEU A 199 11.19 -10.61 -0.50
CA LEU A 199 10.78 -11.49 0.60
C LEU A 199 9.29 -11.77 0.50
N ASP A 200 8.91 -13.04 0.64
CA ASP A 200 7.51 -13.43 0.87
C ASP A 200 7.17 -13.20 2.34
N LEU A 201 6.19 -12.38 2.61
CA LEU A 201 5.74 -12.00 3.96
C LEU A 201 4.34 -12.55 4.27
N SER A 202 3.82 -13.47 3.44
CA SER A 202 2.45 -13.97 3.57
C SER A 202 2.17 -14.61 4.92
N GLU A 203 3.15 -15.34 5.49
CA GLU A 203 3.03 -15.96 6.80
C GLU A 203 3.09 -14.91 7.93
N ASP A 204 3.99 -13.94 7.83
CA ASP A 204 4.16 -12.88 8.84
C ASP A 204 2.90 -12.04 9.02
N TYR A 205 2.15 -11.83 7.94
CA TYR A 205 0.87 -11.11 7.95
C TYR A 205 -0.35 -12.03 8.12
N GLY A 206 -0.16 -13.34 8.30
CA GLY A 206 -1.26 -14.30 8.44
C GLY A 206 -2.19 -14.34 7.22
N CYS A 207 -1.64 -14.15 6.02
CA CYS A 207 -2.42 -14.14 4.79
C CYS A 207 -3.09 -15.49 4.53
N HIS A 208 -4.38 -15.44 4.16
CA HIS A 208 -5.16 -16.62 3.81
C HIS A 208 -4.88 -17.09 2.38
N THR A 209 -5.49 -18.21 1.97
CA THR A 209 -5.26 -18.87 0.68
C THR A 209 -5.43 -17.97 -0.55
N ASN A 210 -6.28 -16.94 -0.47
CA ASN A 210 -6.63 -16.06 -1.58
C ASN A 210 -5.93 -14.69 -1.57
N VAL A 211 -5.01 -14.46 -0.63
CA VAL A 211 -4.19 -13.25 -0.56
C VAL A 211 -2.75 -13.66 -0.30
N ARG A 212 -1.81 -12.99 -0.95
CA ARG A 212 -0.38 -13.11 -0.68
C ARG A 212 0.22 -11.73 -0.59
N VAL A 213 1.33 -11.63 0.12
CA VAL A 213 2.08 -10.39 0.25
C VAL A 213 3.57 -10.65 0.20
N GLY A 214 4.29 -9.79 -0.51
CA GLY A 214 5.74 -9.80 -0.55
C GLY A 214 6.28 -8.38 -0.46
N ARG A 215 7.57 -8.26 -0.17
CA ARG A 215 8.28 -7.00 -0.12
C ARG A 215 9.49 -7.02 -1.01
N GLY A 216 9.53 -6.14 -2.00
CA GLY A 216 10.70 -5.78 -2.77
C GLY A 216 11.44 -4.61 -2.12
N THR A 217 12.76 -4.71 -2.00
CA THR A 217 13.61 -3.61 -1.56
C THR A 217 14.45 -3.13 -2.72
N HIS A 218 14.33 -1.85 -3.07
CA HIS A 218 15.06 -1.24 -4.17
C HIS A 218 16.13 -0.28 -3.64
N LYS A 219 17.30 -0.26 -4.30
CA LYS A 219 18.37 0.67 -3.97
C LYS A 219 18.00 2.07 -4.46
N ARG A 220 17.85 3.00 -3.52
CA ARG A 220 17.63 4.43 -3.77
C ARG A 220 18.42 5.23 -2.75
N SER A 221 19.32 6.10 -3.19
CA SER A 221 20.10 6.96 -2.30
C SER A 221 19.33 8.24 -1.96
N PRO A 222 19.41 8.77 -0.73
CA PRO A 222 20.09 8.21 0.46
C PRO A 222 19.27 7.14 1.18
N TYR A 223 17.97 7.02 0.90
CA TYR A 223 17.04 6.08 1.54
C TYR A 223 16.58 5.02 0.55
N GLY A 224 16.44 3.77 0.99
CA GLY A 224 15.85 2.71 0.19
C GLY A 224 14.40 3.01 -0.19
N LEU A 225 13.89 2.28 -1.20
CA LEU A 225 12.48 2.25 -1.53
C LEU A 225 11.96 0.84 -1.26
N GLU A 226 10.90 0.71 -0.50
CA GLU A 226 10.17 -0.55 -0.35
C GLU A 226 8.96 -0.57 -1.29
N VAL A 227 8.79 -1.67 -2.00
CA VAL A 227 7.57 -1.94 -2.76
C VAL A 227 6.88 -3.15 -2.14
N ILE A 228 5.67 -2.96 -1.63
CA ILE A 228 4.85 -4.04 -1.10
C ILE A 228 3.98 -4.57 -2.23
N HIS A 229 4.09 -5.86 -2.49
CA HIS A 229 3.33 -6.56 -3.51
C HIS A 229 2.16 -7.28 -2.84
N VAL A 230 0.92 -6.83 -3.11
CA VAL A 230 -0.29 -7.45 -2.59
C VAL A 230 -0.99 -8.20 -3.71
N PHE A 231 -1.16 -9.50 -3.55
CA PHE A 231 -1.67 -10.41 -4.57
C PHE A 231 -3.05 -10.91 -4.13
N ILE A 232 -4.07 -10.62 -4.92
CA ILE A 232 -5.48 -10.83 -4.55
C ILE A 232 -6.13 -11.76 -5.56
N ASN A 233 -6.61 -12.93 -5.13
CA ASN A 233 -7.42 -13.80 -5.99
C ASN A 233 -8.80 -13.19 -6.21
N VAL A 234 -9.07 -12.72 -7.43
CA VAL A 234 -10.35 -12.10 -7.80
C VAL A 234 -11.28 -13.04 -8.57
N LEU A 235 -10.84 -14.26 -8.92
CA LEU A 235 -11.72 -15.23 -9.58
C LEU A 235 -12.76 -15.88 -8.63
N GLY A 236 -12.57 -15.72 -7.33
CA GLY A 236 -13.40 -16.44 -6.36
C GLY A 236 -13.10 -17.95 -6.33
N VAL A 237 -13.40 -18.59 -5.23
CA VAL A 237 -13.39 -20.05 -5.15
C VAL A 237 -14.65 -20.54 -5.89
N THR A 238 -14.50 -21.07 -7.09
CA THR A 238 -15.54 -21.91 -7.68
C THR A 238 -15.83 -23.05 -6.70
N LYS A 239 -17.05 -23.06 -6.16
CA LYS A 239 -17.55 -24.16 -5.33
C LYS A 239 -17.71 -25.43 -6.15
#